data_90cb05e6800748ffa175a9fd10ec35b1
#
_entry.id   90cb05e6800748ffa175a9fd10ec35b1
#
_cell.length_a   1.000
_cell.length_b   1.000
_cell.length_c   1.000
_cell.angle_alpha   90.00
_cell.angle_beta   90.00
_cell.angle_gamma   90.00
#
_symmetry.space_group_name_H-M   'P 1'
#
loop_
_entity.id
_entity.type
_entity.pdbx_description
1 polymer ?
#
loop_
_entity_poly.entity_id
_entity_poly.type
_entity_poly.pdbx_seq_one_letter_code
_entity_poly.pdbx_strand_id
1 'polypeptide(L)'
;MYIFLDESGDLGFNFAKAKTSRYFVISLLVCHDKQAQDGFRRAVERTLRNKLNHRKNISRTVAELKGTGTTLSIKRYFFRQLPAVGWQIYSVTLNKLRVDEHLSTRAGKKKLYNFLARFILEKVHFPKDVKRVSLVVDRSKNKEEIKDFNQYVVNQLEALLPLNARLDIDHLGSHESAGLQAVDLFCWGIARKDGQGDEEWYAVYQDKVSFTTIYLPESGQ
;
A
#
# COMPACT_ATOMS: atom_id res chain seq x y z
N MET A 1 -7.67 6.37 -13.78
CA MET A 1 -6.55 5.86 -12.97
C MET A 1 -7.07 5.48 -11.60
N TYR A 2 -6.58 4.39 -11.04
CA TYR A 2 -6.95 3.90 -9.69
C TYR A 2 -5.67 3.72 -8.88
N ILE A 3 -5.67 4.24 -7.66
CA ILE A 3 -4.54 4.17 -6.74
C ILE A 3 -5.04 3.55 -5.44
N PHE A 4 -4.36 2.51 -4.97
CA PHE A 4 -4.66 1.84 -3.70
C PHE A 4 -3.48 2.07 -2.77
N LEU A 5 -3.75 2.59 -1.58
CA LEU A 5 -2.76 2.89 -0.55
C LEU A 5 -2.96 1.99 0.65
N ASP A 6 -1.89 1.33 1.06
CA ASP A 6 -1.85 0.55 2.28
C ASP A 6 -0.49 0.70 2.97
N GLU A 7 -0.44 0.34 4.26
CA GLU A 7 0.74 0.42 5.11
C GLU A 7 1.15 -0.94 5.68
N SER A 8 2.43 -1.08 5.98
CA SER A 8 2.99 -2.21 6.72
C SER A 8 3.86 -1.76 7.88
N GLY A 9 3.70 -2.40 9.01
CA GLY A 9 4.29 -1.96 10.29
C GLY A 9 3.36 -1.04 11.06
N ASP A 10 3.91 -0.37 12.07
CA ASP A 10 3.19 0.57 12.94
C ASP A 10 3.98 1.86 13.15
N LEU A 11 3.30 2.95 13.49
CA LEU A 11 3.93 4.22 13.91
C LEU A 11 4.13 4.29 15.44
N GLY A 12 4.32 3.15 16.11
CA GLY A 12 4.79 3.09 17.48
C GLY A 12 6.30 3.38 17.57
N PHE A 13 6.72 4.09 18.63
CA PHE A 13 8.13 4.41 18.88
C PHE A 13 8.66 3.78 20.18
N ASN A 14 7.89 2.90 20.82
CA ASN A 14 8.36 2.13 21.97
C ASN A 14 9.03 0.83 21.49
N PHE A 15 10.31 0.91 21.13
CA PHE A 15 11.08 -0.21 20.61
C PHE A 15 11.40 -1.29 21.64
N ALA A 16 11.15 -1.07 22.94
CA ALA A 16 11.21 -2.12 23.97
C ALA A 16 10.08 -3.15 23.81
N LYS A 17 9.01 -2.82 23.10
CA LYS A 17 7.92 -3.74 22.80
C LYS A 17 8.25 -4.61 21.58
N ALA A 18 8.20 -5.92 21.72
CA ALA A 18 8.51 -6.88 20.64
C ALA A 18 7.70 -6.70 19.34
N LYS A 19 6.51 -6.07 19.43
CA LYS A 19 5.64 -5.81 18.27
C LYS A 19 5.94 -4.50 17.55
N THR A 20 6.79 -3.62 18.11
CA THR A 20 7.13 -2.34 17.47
C THR A 20 8.15 -2.58 16.37
N SER A 21 7.75 -2.37 15.13
CA SER A 21 8.64 -2.50 13.98
C SER A 21 9.68 -1.37 13.93
N ARG A 22 10.86 -1.64 13.41
CA ARG A 22 11.89 -0.62 13.13
C ARG A 22 11.51 0.28 11.95
N TYR A 23 10.84 -0.30 10.98
CA TYR A 23 10.43 0.35 9.75
C TYR A 23 8.91 0.46 9.67
N PHE A 24 8.47 1.53 9.03
CA PHE A 24 7.07 1.73 8.64
C PHE A 24 7.03 1.99 7.14
N VAL A 25 6.23 1.24 6.41
CA VAL A 25 6.17 1.28 4.95
C VAL A 25 4.80 1.79 4.52
N ILE A 26 4.77 2.69 3.54
CA ILE A 26 3.57 3.02 2.77
C ILE A 26 3.83 2.61 1.33
N SER A 27 2.87 1.91 0.74
CA SER A 27 2.92 1.50 -0.66
C SER A 27 1.67 1.91 -1.42
N LEU A 28 1.86 2.23 -2.69
CA LEU A 28 0.79 2.47 -3.65
C LEU A 28 0.81 1.38 -4.72
N LEU A 29 -0.35 0.82 -5.02
CA LEU A 29 -0.62 0.11 -6.26
C LEU A 29 -1.35 1.08 -7.19
N VAL A 30 -0.75 1.41 -8.32
CA VAL A 30 -1.31 2.28 -9.34
C VAL A 30 -1.76 1.45 -10.53
N CYS A 31 -3.06 1.45 -10.83
CA CYS A 31 -3.65 0.87 -12.03
C CYS A 31 -4.01 2.03 -12.98
N HIS A 32 -3.41 2.04 -14.17
CA HIS A 32 -3.58 3.16 -15.12
C HIS A 32 -4.99 3.20 -15.70
N ASP A 33 -5.67 2.07 -15.78
CA ASP A 33 -7.00 1.95 -16.34
C ASP A 33 -7.88 0.94 -15.59
N LYS A 34 -9.13 0.85 -16.00
CA LYS A 34 -10.09 -0.09 -15.43
C LYS A 34 -9.76 -1.55 -15.76
N GLN A 35 -9.13 -1.81 -16.88
CA GLN A 35 -8.77 -3.17 -17.29
C GLN A 35 -7.74 -3.76 -16.33
N ALA A 36 -6.72 -2.98 -15.96
CA ALA A 36 -5.75 -3.37 -14.96
C ALA A 36 -6.40 -3.58 -13.59
N GLN A 37 -7.25 -2.64 -13.12
CA GLN A 37 -8.00 -2.78 -11.86
C GLN A 37 -8.85 -4.05 -11.84
N ASP A 38 -9.64 -4.31 -12.90
CA ASP A 38 -10.46 -5.51 -13.03
C ASP A 38 -9.61 -6.79 -13.07
N GLY A 39 -8.39 -6.70 -13.60
CA GLY A 39 -7.40 -7.78 -13.57
C GLY A 39 -7.02 -8.15 -12.14
N PHE A 40 -6.72 -7.16 -11.29
CA PHE A 40 -6.45 -7.39 -9.87
C PHE A 40 -7.63 -7.99 -9.15
N ARG A 41 -8.84 -7.49 -9.38
CA ARG A 41 -10.06 -8.05 -8.80
C ARG A 41 -10.21 -9.53 -9.13
N ARG A 42 -10.10 -9.91 -10.41
CA ARG A 42 -10.17 -11.31 -10.84
C ARG A 42 -9.05 -12.19 -10.24
N ALA A 43 -7.84 -11.65 -10.10
CA ALA A 43 -6.71 -12.37 -9.52
C ALA A 43 -6.92 -12.66 -8.02
N VAL A 44 -7.38 -11.69 -7.25
CA VAL A 44 -7.74 -11.85 -5.83
C VAL A 44 -8.86 -12.88 -5.67
N GLU A 45 -9.99 -12.70 -6.37
CA GLU A 45 -11.14 -13.61 -6.31
C GLU A 45 -10.74 -15.06 -6.67
N ARG A 46 -9.94 -15.23 -7.73
CA ARG A 46 -9.44 -16.54 -8.16
C ARG A 46 -8.51 -17.17 -7.13
N THR A 47 -7.65 -16.36 -6.49
CA THR A 47 -6.72 -16.84 -5.47
C THR A 47 -7.48 -17.25 -4.20
N LEU A 48 -8.40 -16.44 -3.73
CA LEU A 48 -9.29 -16.77 -2.61
C LEU A 48 -10.03 -18.07 -2.87
N ARG A 49 -10.71 -18.19 -4.01
CA ARG A 49 -11.49 -19.38 -4.37
C ARG A 49 -10.64 -20.64 -4.50
N ASN A 50 -9.50 -20.56 -5.21
CA ASN A 50 -8.77 -21.74 -5.62
C ASN A 50 -7.65 -22.16 -4.65
N LYS A 51 -7.21 -21.27 -3.76
CA LYS A 51 -6.05 -21.52 -2.88
C LYS A 51 -6.40 -21.42 -1.39
N LEU A 52 -7.28 -20.52 -1.01
CA LEU A 52 -7.61 -20.29 0.40
C LEU A 52 -8.93 -20.93 0.81
N ASN A 53 -9.92 -21.00 -0.10
CA ASN A 53 -11.27 -21.52 0.14
C ASN A 53 -11.60 -22.79 -0.69
N HIS A 54 -10.61 -23.45 -1.24
CA HIS A 54 -10.81 -24.56 -2.18
C HIS A 54 -11.32 -25.86 -1.52
N ARG A 55 -11.11 -26.06 -0.22
CA ARG A 55 -11.51 -27.31 0.48
C ARG A 55 -12.97 -27.23 0.93
N LYS A 56 -13.77 -28.27 0.60
CA LYS A 56 -15.19 -28.37 0.97
C LYS A 56 -15.47 -28.39 2.49
N ASN A 57 -14.47 -28.73 3.33
CA ASN A 57 -14.60 -28.87 4.78
C ASN A 57 -13.83 -27.78 5.55
N ILE A 58 -13.88 -26.54 5.07
CA ILE A 58 -13.28 -25.41 5.78
C ILE A 58 -14.29 -24.94 6.85
N SER A 59 -13.91 -24.98 8.11
CA SER A 59 -14.71 -24.48 9.22
C SER A 59 -14.90 -22.94 9.18
N ARG A 60 -14.05 -22.24 8.41
CA ARG A 60 -14.08 -20.78 8.28
C ARG A 60 -13.64 -20.35 6.87
N THR A 61 -14.47 -19.56 6.20
CA THR A 61 -14.13 -18.94 4.92
C THR A 61 -13.11 -17.81 5.16
N VAL A 62 -12.04 -17.80 4.38
CA VAL A 62 -11.06 -16.69 4.32
C VAL A 62 -11.66 -15.59 3.45
N ALA A 63 -11.97 -14.44 4.07
CA ALA A 63 -12.64 -13.32 3.40
C ALA A 63 -11.66 -12.46 2.59
N GLU A 64 -10.38 -12.45 2.96
CA GLU A 64 -9.39 -11.54 2.37
C GLU A 64 -8.02 -12.20 2.21
N LEU A 65 -7.30 -11.74 1.19
CA LEU A 65 -5.93 -12.13 0.90
C LEU A 65 -4.99 -11.15 1.64
N LYS A 66 -4.15 -11.66 2.54
CA LYS A 66 -3.24 -10.85 3.39
C LYS A 66 -1.78 -11.21 3.21
N GLY A 67 -0.91 -10.21 3.28
CA GLY A 67 0.54 -10.38 3.22
C GLY A 67 1.07 -11.33 4.31
N THR A 68 0.62 -11.15 5.55
CA THR A 68 1.04 -11.96 6.70
C THR A 68 0.48 -13.39 6.69
N GLY A 69 -0.75 -13.58 6.24
CA GLY A 69 -1.47 -14.87 6.30
C GLY A 69 -1.31 -15.75 5.06
N THR A 70 -0.55 -15.32 4.06
CA THR A 70 -0.47 -15.98 2.76
C THR A 70 0.94 -16.51 2.50
N THR A 71 1.06 -17.81 2.18
CA THR A 71 2.35 -18.43 1.86
C THR A 71 2.93 -17.91 0.54
N LEU A 72 4.26 -18.00 0.37
CA LEU A 72 4.95 -17.58 -0.85
C LEU A 72 4.38 -18.28 -2.11
N SER A 73 4.04 -19.55 -2.03
CA SER A 73 3.46 -20.30 -3.16
C SER A 73 2.11 -19.73 -3.61
N ILE A 74 1.29 -19.29 -2.66
CA ILE A 74 -0.01 -18.66 -2.95
C ILE A 74 0.19 -17.23 -3.49
N LYS A 75 1.14 -16.46 -2.95
CA LYS A 75 1.54 -15.15 -3.49
C LYS A 75 2.02 -15.26 -4.93
N ARG A 76 2.87 -16.24 -5.25
CA ARG A 76 3.30 -16.54 -6.62
C ARG A 76 2.15 -16.95 -7.52
N TYR A 77 1.18 -17.73 -7.00
CA TYR A 77 -0.03 -18.06 -7.75
C TYR A 77 -0.84 -16.80 -8.06
N PHE A 78 -1.06 -15.93 -7.08
CA PHE A 78 -1.73 -14.65 -7.26
C PHE A 78 -1.03 -13.80 -8.34
N PHE A 79 0.28 -13.62 -8.23
CA PHE A 79 1.06 -12.80 -9.17
C PHE A 79 0.92 -13.27 -10.62
N ARG A 80 0.94 -14.57 -10.86
CA ARG A 80 0.74 -15.15 -12.21
C ARG A 80 -0.63 -14.90 -12.84
N GLN A 81 -1.61 -14.43 -12.04
CA GLN A 81 -2.95 -14.07 -12.52
C GLN A 81 -3.07 -12.58 -12.86
N LEU A 82 -2.06 -11.78 -12.54
CA LEU A 82 -2.09 -10.34 -12.75
C LEU A 82 -1.94 -9.96 -14.22
N PRO A 83 -2.46 -8.79 -14.63
CA PRO A 83 -2.18 -8.24 -15.95
C PRO A 83 -0.67 -8.05 -16.16
N ALA A 84 -0.19 -8.31 -17.37
CA ALA A 84 1.22 -8.13 -17.71
C ALA A 84 1.65 -6.65 -17.68
N VAL A 85 0.75 -5.74 -18.00
CA VAL A 85 0.97 -4.28 -18.12
C VAL A 85 -0.17 -3.47 -17.49
N GLY A 86 0.00 -2.16 -17.45
CA GLY A 86 -1.05 -1.22 -17.00
C GLY A 86 -1.07 -0.97 -15.50
N TRP A 87 -0.03 -1.38 -14.75
CA TRP A 87 0.07 -1.13 -13.32
C TRP A 87 1.51 -1.04 -12.83
N GLN A 88 1.69 -0.35 -11.71
CA GLN A 88 2.98 -0.10 -11.08
C GLN A 88 2.85 0.00 -9.57
N ILE A 89 3.98 -0.18 -8.87
CA ILE A 89 4.10 -0.05 -7.42
C ILE A 89 5.04 1.11 -7.09
N TYR A 90 4.65 1.91 -6.10
CA TYR A 90 5.47 2.96 -5.50
C TYR A 90 5.52 2.71 -4.00
N SER A 91 6.68 2.93 -3.36
CA SER A 91 6.81 2.70 -1.93
C SER A 91 7.80 3.65 -1.28
N VAL A 92 7.54 3.96 -0.02
CA VAL A 92 8.46 4.64 0.88
C VAL A 92 8.53 3.89 2.20
N THR A 93 9.74 3.63 2.66
CA THR A 93 10.03 2.99 3.94
C THR A 93 10.63 4.01 4.90
N LEU A 94 9.95 4.29 6.00
CA LEU A 94 10.47 5.16 7.06
C LEU A 94 11.37 4.36 8.02
N ASN A 95 12.61 4.78 8.21
CA ASN A 95 13.43 4.32 9.32
C ASN A 95 13.05 5.08 10.60
N LYS A 96 12.25 4.47 11.46
CA LYS A 96 11.72 5.09 12.67
C LYS A 96 12.78 5.38 13.73
N LEU A 97 13.92 4.68 13.71
CA LEU A 97 15.02 4.94 14.66
C LEU A 97 15.68 6.31 14.44
N ARG A 98 15.46 6.92 13.28
CA ARG A 98 16.04 8.22 12.91
C ARG A 98 15.02 9.35 12.93
N VAL A 99 13.80 9.07 13.36
CA VAL A 99 12.75 10.07 13.52
C VAL A 99 13.00 10.86 14.81
N ASP A 100 12.92 12.17 14.72
CA ASP A 100 13.05 13.06 15.86
C ASP A 100 11.95 12.78 16.90
N GLU A 101 12.31 12.84 18.19
CA GLU A 101 11.45 12.47 19.32
C GLU A 101 10.12 13.26 19.33
N HIS A 102 10.15 14.54 18.95
CA HIS A 102 8.93 15.38 18.93
C HIS A 102 7.84 14.82 17.99
N LEU A 103 8.21 13.98 16.98
CA LEU A 103 7.27 13.32 16.07
C LEU A 103 6.73 11.98 16.61
N SER A 104 7.19 11.52 17.77
CA SER A 104 6.66 10.30 18.42
C SER A 104 5.29 10.49 19.08
N THR A 105 4.84 11.73 19.25
CA THR A 105 3.53 12.10 19.80
C THR A 105 2.40 11.70 18.84
N ARG A 106 1.13 11.69 19.33
CA ARG A 106 -0.04 11.41 18.48
C ARG A 106 -0.11 12.38 17.28
N ALA A 107 0.09 13.67 17.52
CA ALA A 107 0.11 14.69 16.46
C ALA A 107 1.28 14.48 15.48
N GLY A 108 2.46 14.17 16.01
CA GLY A 108 3.66 13.87 15.22
C GLY A 108 3.47 12.65 14.30
N LYS A 109 2.90 11.56 14.80
CA LYS A 109 2.57 10.36 14.00
C LYS A 109 1.62 10.67 12.85
N LYS A 110 0.58 11.48 13.10
CA LYS A 110 -0.34 11.95 12.06
C LYS A 110 0.41 12.76 11.00
N LYS A 111 1.28 13.68 11.43
CA LYS A 111 2.12 14.49 10.52
C LYS A 111 3.04 13.61 9.68
N LEU A 112 3.70 12.61 10.29
CA LEU A 112 4.56 11.64 9.58
C LEU A 112 3.78 10.85 8.54
N TYR A 113 2.64 10.30 8.92
CA TYR A 113 1.78 9.54 8.00
C TYR A 113 1.36 10.38 6.80
N ASN A 114 0.83 11.57 7.04
CA ASN A 114 0.39 12.47 5.98
C ASN A 114 1.54 12.88 5.06
N PHE A 115 2.70 13.18 5.65
CA PHE A 115 3.90 13.52 4.90
C PHE A 115 4.37 12.37 4.00
N LEU A 116 4.44 11.13 4.51
CA LEU A 116 4.89 9.98 3.75
C LEU A 116 3.89 9.63 2.64
N ALA A 117 2.59 9.70 2.93
CA ALA A 117 1.55 9.49 1.92
C ALA A 117 1.65 10.52 0.78
N ARG A 118 1.81 11.80 1.10
CA ARG A 118 2.06 12.84 0.11
C ARG A 118 3.35 12.56 -0.67
N PHE A 119 4.45 12.33 0.04
CA PHE A 119 5.76 12.10 -0.56
C PHE A 119 5.73 11.01 -1.63
N ILE A 120 5.02 9.90 -1.36
CA ILE A 120 4.93 8.82 -2.34
C ILE A 120 3.92 9.11 -3.47
N LEU A 121 2.82 9.81 -3.19
CA LEU A 121 1.84 10.22 -4.19
C LEU A 121 2.44 11.21 -5.21
N GLU A 122 3.35 12.09 -4.79
CA GLU A 122 4.08 13.02 -5.67
C GLU A 122 5.01 12.29 -6.67
N LYS A 123 5.37 11.03 -6.43
CA LYS A 123 6.18 10.22 -7.36
C LYS A 123 5.35 9.58 -8.47
N VAL A 124 4.03 9.56 -8.31
CA VAL A 124 3.12 9.00 -9.32
C VAL A 124 3.05 9.93 -10.51
N HIS A 125 3.28 9.37 -11.71
CA HIS A 125 3.08 10.12 -12.93
C HIS A 125 1.59 10.16 -13.31
N PHE A 126 1.01 11.36 -13.36
CA PHE A 126 -0.36 11.58 -13.82
C PHE A 126 -0.36 11.98 -15.30
N PRO A 127 -0.95 11.17 -16.21
CA PRO A 127 -1.07 11.54 -17.62
C PRO A 127 -1.85 12.84 -17.80
N LYS A 128 -1.43 13.68 -18.77
CA LYS A 128 -2.09 14.98 -19.04
C LYS A 128 -3.57 14.88 -19.43
N ASP A 129 -3.97 13.73 -19.93
CA ASP A 129 -5.33 13.43 -20.38
C ASP A 129 -6.16 12.66 -19.34
N VAL A 130 -5.61 12.39 -18.13
CA VAL A 130 -6.37 11.73 -17.07
C VAL A 130 -7.59 12.58 -16.69
N LYS A 131 -8.77 11.95 -16.69
CA LYS A 131 -10.05 12.63 -16.36
C LYS A 131 -10.49 12.35 -14.92
N ARG A 132 -10.06 11.23 -14.36
CA ARG A 132 -10.44 10.82 -13.02
C ARG A 132 -9.33 10.01 -12.37
N VAL A 133 -9.02 10.37 -11.13
CA VAL A 133 -8.16 9.62 -10.22
C VAL A 133 -9.00 9.17 -9.03
N SER A 134 -9.07 7.86 -8.81
CA SER A 134 -9.69 7.26 -7.62
C SER A 134 -8.58 6.78 -6.69
N LEU A 135 -8.45 7.42 -5.53
CA LEU A 135 -7.55 7.01 -4.45
C LEU A 135 -8.35 6.26 -3.40
N VAL A 136 -8.01 4.99 -3.22
CA VAL A 136 -8.61 4.13 -2.19
C VAL A 136 -7.59 3.87 -1.10
N VAL A 137 -7.93 4.22 0.13
CA VAL A 137 -7.07 4.09 1.32
C VAL A 137 -7.67 3.07 2.27
N ASP A 138 -6.83 2.22 2.89
CA ASP A 138 -7.32 1.29 3.92
C ASP A 138 -7.91 2.06 5.12
N ARG A 139 -9.07 1.58 5.60
CA ARG A 139 -9.83 2.21 6.70
C ARG A 139 -9.21 1.86 8.05
N SER A 140 -8.02 2.37 8.31
CA SER A 140 -7.33 2.21 9.60
C SER A 140 -7.59 3.36 10.58
N LYS A 141 -8.26 4.45 10.14
CA LYS A 141 -8.41 5.72 10.86
C LYS A 141 -9.84 5.99 11.32
N ASN A 142 -9.98 6.79 12.38
CA ASN A 142 -11.28 7.32 12.78
C ASN A 142 -11.76 8.45 11.83
N LYS A 143 -13.05 8.84 11.95
CA LYS A 143 -13.69 9.80 11.04
C LYS A 143 -12.97 11.16 10.95
N GLU A 144 -12.45 11.65 12.07
CA GLU A 144 -11.76 12.94 12.14
C GLU A 144 -10.38 12.86 11.45
N GLU A 145 -9.63 11.80 11.71
CA GLU A 145 -8.35 11.53 11.06
C GLU A 145 -8.50 11.34 9.55
N ILE A 146 -9.59 10.71 9.09
CA ILE A 146 -9.95 10.58 7.68
C ILE A 146 -10.19 11.96 7.05
N LYS A 147 -11.00 12.81 7.69
CA LYS A 147 -11.28 14.15 7.18
C LYS A 147 -10.00 14.98 7.00
N ASP A 148 -9.15 14.96 8.03
CA ASP A 148 -7.89 15.71 8.01
C ASP A 148 -6.90 15.17 6.95
N PHE A 149 -6.83 13.84 6.80
CA PHE A 149 -6.02 13.20 5.76
C PHE A 149 -6.53 13.59 4.38
N ASN A 150 -7.83 13.47 4.13
CA ASN A 150 -8.42 13.81 2.84
C ASN A 150 -8.15 15.26 2.47
N GLN A 151 -8.39 16.21 3.40
CA GLN A 151 -8.12 17.61 3.15
C GLN A 151 -6.63 17.87 2.82
N TYR A 152 -5.74 17.21 3.56
CA TYR A 152 -4.30 17.34 3.31
C TYR A 152 -3.91 16.79 1.94
N VAL A 153 -4.39 15.59 1.58
CA VAL A 153 -4.07 14.93 0.30
C VAL A 153 -4.67 15.69 -0.87
N VAL A 154 -5.93 16.13 -0.78
CA VAL A 154 -6.58 16.96 -1.83
C VAL A 154 -5.75 18.20 -2.11
N ASN A 155 -5.43 19.00 -1.09
CA ASN A 155 -4.67 20.23 -1.23
C ASN A 155 -3.29 20.02 -1.92
N GLN A 156 -2.68 18.84 -1.73
CA GLN A 156 -1.38 18.53 -2.32
C GLN A 156 -1.50 17.96 -3.74
N LEU A 157 -2.49 17.09 -3.98
CA LEU A 157 -2.65 16.43 -5.29
C LEU A 157 -3.30 17.33 -6.34
N GLU A 158 -4.16 18.26 -5.94
CA GLU A 158 -4.78 19.22 -6.88
C GLU A 158 -3.74 20.00 -7.70
N ALA A 159 -2.58 20.28 -7.08
CA ALA A 159 -1.47 20.95 -7.79
C ALA A 159 -0.74 20.06 -8.81
N LEU A 160 -0.89 18.74 -8.71
CA LEU A 160 -0.22 17.74 -9.57
C LEU A 160 -1.14 17.23 -10.68
N LEU A 161 -2.44 17.33 -10.50
CA LEU A 161 -3.44 16.83 -11.43
C LEU A 161 -3.74 17.86 -12.52
N PRO A 162 -4.09 17.42 -13.74
CA PRO A 162 -4.68 18.31 -14.74
C PRO A 162 -5.92 19.03 -14.19
N LEU A 163 -6.11 20.32 -14.53
CA LEU A 163 -7.20 21.15 -14.02
C LEU A 163 -8.61 20.55 -14.19
N ASN A 164 -8.79 19.69 -15.18
CA ASN A 164 -10.07 19.05 -15.48
C ASN A 164 -10.14 17.60 -14.97
N ALA A 165 -9.15 17.15 -14.19
CA ALA A 165 -9.16 15.84 -13.58
C ALA A 165 -9.93 15.86 -12.25
N ARG A 166 -10.84 14.91 -12.07
CA ARG A 166 -11.54 14.71 -10.80
C ARG A 166 -10.74 13.78 -9.89
N LEU A 167 -10.57 14.16 -8.63
CA LEU A 167 -10.01 13.33 -7.57
C LEU A 167 -11.14 12.84 -6.66
N ASP A 168 -11.28 11.54 -6.52
CA ASP A 168 -12.14 10.90 -5.53
C ASP A 168 -11.28 10.14 -4.51
N ILE A 169 -11.54 10.29 -3.22
CA ILE A 169 -10.83 9.61 -2.14
C ILE A 169 -11.83 8.81 -1.31
N ASP A 170 -11.65 7.49 -1.31
CA ASP A 170 -12.48 6.55 -0.59
C ASP A 170 -11.67 5.82 0.50
N HIS A 171 -12.28 5.57 1.65
CA HIS A 171 -11.72 4.75 2.71
C HIS A 171 -12.53 3.47 2.86
N LEU A 172 -11.94 2.34 2.46
CA LEU A 172 -12.59 1.03 2.45
C LEU A 172 -11.88 0.06 3.40
N GLY A 173 -12.61 -0.92 3.90
CA GLY A 173 -11.97 -2.08 4.53
C GLY A 173 -11.27 -2.94 3.49
N SER A 174 -10.16 -3.59 3.86
CA SER A 174 -9.38 -4.43 2.94
C SER A 174 -10.23 -5.54 2.29
N HIS A 175 -11.19 -6.11 3.04
CA HIS A 175 -12.12 -7.11 2.50
C HIS A 175 -13.11 -6.57 1.44
N GLU A 176 -13.32 -5.25 1.39
CA GLU A 176 -14.21 -4.58 0.44
C GLU A 176 -13.50 -4.23 -0.89
N SER A 177 -12.16 -4.26 -0.91
CA SER A 177 -11.36 -3.82 -2.07
C SER A 177 -10.26 -4.81 -2.42
N ALA A 178 -10.37 -5.44 -3.59
CA ALA A 178 -9.32 -6.30 -4.12
C ALA A 178 -7.99 -5.56 -4.36
N GLY A 179 -8.06 -4.28 -4.69
CA GLY A 179 -6.86 -3.44 -4.84
C GLY A 179 -6.13 -3.24 -3.52
N LEU A 180 -6.86 -3.04 -2.41
CA LEU A 180 -6.26 -2.96 -1.07
C LEU A 180 -5.63 -4.29 -0.66
N GLN A 181 -6.30 -5.42 -0.90
CA GLN A 181 -5.71 -6.74 -0.65
C GLN A 181 -4.44 -6.98 -1.47
N ALA A 182 -4.40 -6.49 -2.71
CA ALA A 182 -3.22 -6.63 -3.56
C ALA A 182 -2.06 -5.75 -3.08
N VAL A 183 -2.31 -4.50 -2.73
CA VAL A 183 -1.24 -3.60 -2.24
C VAL A 183 -0.70 -4.05 -0.88
N ASP A 184 -1.53 -4.64 0.00
CA ASP A 184 -1.08 -5.26 1.26
C ASP A 184 -0.02 -6.34 1.00
N LEU A 185 -0.22 -7.22 0.01
CA LEU A 185 0.77 -8.23 -0.35
C LEU A 185 2.11 -7.62 -0.76
N PHE A 186 2.09 -6.55 -1.56
CA PHE A 186 3.30 -5.88 -2.04
C PHE A 186 3.97 -5.08 -0.92
N CYS A 187 3.19 -4.33 -0.16
CA CYS A 187 3.65 -3.55 0.98
C CYS A 187 4.33 -4.43 2.04
N TRP A 188 3.72 -5.58 2.35
CA TRP A 188 4.30 -6.60 3.22
C TRP A 188 5.65 -7.11 2.70
N GLY A 189 5.77 -7.35 1.39
CA GLY A 189 7.04 -7.80 0.77
C GLY A 189 8.16 -6.78 0.89
N ILE A 190 7.86 -5.51 0.68
CA ILE A 190 8.81 -4.41 0.86
C ILE A 190 9.22 -4.30 2.34
N ALA A 191 8.27 -4.39 3.26
CA ALA A 191 8.55 -4.36 4.68
C ALA A 191 9.44 -5.54 5.14
N ARG A 192 9.28 -6.73 4.55
CA ARG A 192 10.13 -7.89 4.81
C ARG A 192 11.55 -7.68 4.28
N LYS A 193 11.66 -7.18 3.05
CA LYS A 193 12.94 -6.85 2.43
C LYS A 193 13.71 -5.83 3.27
N ASP A 194 13.10 -4.68 3.55
CA ASP A 194 13.78 -3.57 4.22
C ASP A 194 14.01 -3.83 5.73
N GLY A 195 13.11 -4.59 6.36
CA GLY A 195 13.16 -4.86 7.79
C GLY A 195 13.93 -6.12 8.20
N GLN A 196 14.03 -7.12 7.33
CA GLN A 196 14.55 -8.44 7.68
C GLN A 196 15.50 -9.02 6.61
N GLY A 197 15.72 -8.32 5.49
CA GLY A 197 16.50 -8.83 4.36
C GLY A 197 15.85 -10.01 3.62
N ASP A 198 14.56 -10.24 3.83
CA ASP A 198 13.82 -11.29 3.14
C ASP A 198 13.24 -10.77 1.83
N GLU A 199 13.91 -11.09 0.74
CA GLU A 199 13.58 -10.62 -0.60
C GLU A 199 12.77 -11.64 -1.44
N GLU A 200 12.44 -12.82 -0.90
CA GLU A 200 11.84 -13.91 -1.70
C GLU A 200 10.55 -13.51 -2.42
N TRP A 201 9.70 -12.73 -1.76
CA TRP A 201 8.49 -12.24 -2.37
C TRP A 201 8.73 -10.97 -3.19
N TYR A 202 9.58 -10.05 -2.72
CA TYR A 202 9.93 -8.82 -3.43
C TYR A 202 10.50 -9.12 -4.82
N ALA A 203 11.41 -10.08 -4.93
CA ALA A 203 12.05 -10.49 -6.19
C ALA A 203 11.04 -10.94 -7.28
N VAL A 204 9.82 -11.39 -6.88
CA VAL A 204 8.79 -11.82 -7.83
C VAL A 204 8.16 -10.64 -8.57
N TYR A 205 8.09 -9.45 -7.94
CA TYR A 205 7.40 -8.29 -8.49
C TYR A 205 8.28 -7.03 -8.62
N GLN A 206 9.57 -7.13 -8.33
CA GLN A 206 10.49 -5.98 -8.35
C GLN A 206 10.46 -5.19 -9.67
N ASP A 207 10.26 -5.86 -10.81
CA ASP A 207 10.17 -5.22 -12.13
C ASP A 207 8.91 -4.33 -12.29
N LYS A 208 7.96 -4.40 -11.36
CA LYS A 208 6.77 -3.55 -11.29
C LYS A 208 6.92 -2.39 -10.33
N VAL A 209 8.03 -2.31 -9.61
CA VAL A 209 8.34 -1.23 -8.68
C VAL A 209 8.95 -0.06 -9.44
N SER A 210 8.15 0.99 -9.67
CA SER A 210 8.61 2.21 -10.35
C SER A 210 9.37 3.15 -9.44
N PHE A 211 9.09 3.10 -8.15
CA PHE A 211 9.79 3.90 -7.15
C PHE A 211 9.81 3.20 -5.79
N THR A 212 10.96 3.13 -5.17
CA THR A 212 11.12 2.72 -3.78
C THR A 212 12.28 3.48 -3.15
N THR A 213 12.15 3.88 -1.90
CA THR A 213 13.20 4.57 -1.15
C THR A 213 13.04 4.35 0.35
N ILE A 214 14.17 4.41 1.08
CA ILE A 214 14.17 4.52 2.54
C ILE A 214 14.26 6.00 2.89
N TYR A 215 13.25 6.50 3.60
CA TYR A 215 13.26 7.85 4.17
C TYR A 215 14.02 7.83 5.50
N LEU A 216 14.95 8.75 5.66
CA LEU A 216 15.95 8.75 6.75
C LEU A 216 16.80 7.46 6.76
N PRO A 217 17.57 7.17 5.70
CA PRO A 217 18.42 5.97 5.64
C PRO A 217 19.50 6.00 6.73
N GLU A 218 20.16 4.88 6.97
CA GLU A 218 21.36 4.85 7.81
C GLU A 218 22.48 5.67 7.16
N SER A 219 23.35 6.27 7.98
CA SER A 219 24.48 7.03 7.47
C SER A 219 25.43 6.09 6.72
N GLY A 220 25.57 6.27 5.41
CA GLY A 220 26.44 5.43 4.56
C GLY A 220 25.71 4.51 3.58
N GLN A 221 24.39 4.63 3.46
CA GLN A 221 23.60 3.99 2.38
C GLN A 221 23.14 5.03 1.37
#